data_b98639e04e61fb580972cf02c54f419e
#
_entry.id   b98639e04e61fb580972cf02c54f419e
#
_cell.length_a   1.000
_cell.length_b   1.000
_cell.length_c   1.000
_cell.angle_alpha   90.00
_cell.angle_beta   90.00
_cell.angle_gamma   90.00
#
_symmetry.space_group_name_H-M   'P 1'
#
loop_
_entity.id
_entity.type
_entity.pdbx_description
1 polymer ?
#
loop_
_entity_poly.entity_id
_entity_poly.type
_entity_poly.pdbx_seq_one_letter_code
_entity_poly.pdbx_strand_id
1 'polypeptide(L)'
;AITVVLNIDAGVTVYSANTSTPALVVDLATSDSVLTINNSGSVVGKGGARTGNATGNGSAGNAGGHAMSMQDVTVTINNLSGAKIQGGGGGGGAGGGTRDRGSAVDGEGVCQDGSNFTGASGGAGAGTANATAAAGSASDNGSNTGASGAGGDFGAAGANGVGANATGCKVNNGAGGTGGAAGKAIRAVSGVSQTLNNSGTVAGATS
;
A
#
# COMPACT_ATOMS: atom_id res chain seq x y z
N ALA A 1 25.04 18.57 20.61
CA ALA A 1 24.25 19.10 19.47
C ALA A 1 25.13 19.17 18.23
N ILE A 2 24.61 18.71 17.09
CA ILE A 2 25.27 18.81 15.78
C ILE A 2 24.33 19.52 14.81
N THR A 3 24.91 20.20 13.82
CA THR A 3 24.15 20.79 12.70
C THR A 3 24.56 20.05 11.43
N VAL A 4 23.57 19.49 10.75
CA VAL A 4 23.76 18.70 9.52
C VAL A 4 22.96 19.31 8.38
N VAL A 5 23.55 19.35 7.18
CA VAL A 5 22.84 19.69 5.95
C VAL A 5 22.93 18.49 5.01
N LEU A 6 21.76 17.96 4.61
CA LEU A 6 21.64 16.92 3.61
C LEU A 6 21.07 17.51 2.31
N ASN A 7 21.82 17.39 1.24
CA ASN A 7 21.34 17.77 -0.08
C ASN A 7 21.01 16.51 -0.90
N ILE A 8 19.83 16.48 -1.50
CA ILE A 8 19.39 15.45 -2.46
C ILE A 8 19.27 16.15 -3.81
N ASP A 9 20.22 15.90 -4.69
CA ASP A 9 20.33 16.60 -5.97
C ASP A 9 19.23 16.20 -6.96
N ALA A 10 18.97 17.05 -7.93
CA ALA A 10 18.04 16.78 -9.01
C ALA A 10 18.42 15.50 -9.77
N GLY A 11 17.43 14.66 -10.08
CA GLY A 11 17.64 13.37 -10.73
C GLY A 11 18.02 12.24 -9.77
N VAL A 12 18.39 12.53 -8.52
CA VAL A 12 18.65 11.50 -7.50
C VAL A 12 17.32 10.97 -6.97
N THR A 13 17.21 9.64 -6.86
CA THR A 13 16.08 8.98 -6.20
C THR A 13 16.57 8.18 -5.00
N VAL A 14 16.17 8.58 -3.82
CA VAL A 14 16.31 7.82 -2.57
C VAL A 14 15.08 6.97 -2.38
N TYR A 15 15.26 5.66 -2.26
CA TYR A 15 14.12 4.76 -2.18
C TYR A 15 14.33 3.59 -1.23
N SER A 16 13.24 2.96 -0.81
CA SER A 16 13.27 1.73 -0.04
C SER A 16 13.01 0.49 -0.91
N ALA A 17 13.75 -0.58 -0.64
CA ALA A 17 13.54 -1.88 -1.27
C ALA A 17 12.37 -2.68 -0.65
N ASN A 18 11.90 -2.31 0.55
CA ASN A 18 10.82 -2.98 1.27
C ASN A 18 9.88 -1.97 1.93
N THR A 19 8.72 -2.41 2.42
CA THR A 19 7.71 -1.54 3.03
C THR A 19 7.94 -1.27 4.51
N SER A 20 8.77 -2.06 5.17
CA SER A 20 9.06 -1.93 6.62
C SER A 20 10.15 -0.92 6.93
N THR A 21 11.03 -0.64 5.97
CA THR A 21 12.12 0.35 6.12
C THR A 21 11.79 1.59 5.30
N PRO A 22 11.77 2.79 5.90
CA PRO A 22 11.63 4.04 5.15
C PRO A 22 12.78 4.25 4.15
N ALA A 23 12.55 5.04 3.10
CA ALA A 23 13.61 5.34 2.12
C ALA A 23 14.73 6.20 2.74
N LEU A 24 14.37 7.12 3.62
CA LEU A 24 15.33 7.92 4.40
C LEU A 24 14.98 7.81 5.88
N VAL A 25 15.94 7.38 6.69
CA VAL A 25 15.83 7.36 8.15
C VAL A 25 16.76 8.40 8.73
N VAL A 26 16.23 9.26 9.59
CA VAL A 26 16.99 10.24 10.37
C VAL A 26 16.76 9.91 11.84
N ASP A 27 17.86 9.56 12.50
CA ASP A 27 17.94 9.33 13.94
C ASP A 27 19.24 9.94 14.42
N LEU A 28 19.19 11.07 15.06
CA LEU A 28 20.38 11.82 15.51
C LEU A 28 20.70 11.59 16.99
N ALA A 29 19.96 10.72 17.65
CA ALA A 29 20.17 10.31 19.06
C ALA A 29 20.17 11.45 20.11
N THR A 30 20.05 12.70 19.69
CA THR A 30 19.97 13.86 20.58
C THR A 30 18.97 14.88 20.03
N SER A 31 18.00 15.27 20.85
CA SER A 31 16.93 16.26 20.49
C SER A 31 17.47 17.66 20.14
N ASP A 32 18.70 17.98 20.55
CA ASP A 32 19.33 19.31 20.30
C ASP A 32 20.00 19.39 18.92
N SER A 33 20.00 18.30 18.15
CA SER A 33 20.60 18.28 16.82
C SER A 33 19.66 18.91 15.79
N VAL A 34 20.22 19.69 14.88
CA VAL A 34 19.48 20.40 13.83
C VAL A 34 19.86 19.83 12.48
N LEU A 35 18.85 19.44 11.70
CA LEU A 35 19.01 18.95 10.35
C LEU A 35 18.30 19.87 9.35
N THR A 36 18.98 20.20 8.27
CA THR A 36 18.35 20.81 7.09
C THR A 36 18.43 19.82 5.93
N ILE A 37 17.29 19.49 5.35
CA ILE A 37 17.20 18.66 4.14
C ILE A 37 16.78 19.55 2.97
N ASN A 38 17.66 19.69 1.98
CA ASN A 38 17.35 20.35 0.72
C ASN A 38 17.10 19.27 -0.34
N ASN A 39 15.84 19.06 -0.68
CA ASN A 39 15.44 18.05 -1.65
C ASN A 39 15.15 18.70 -3.01
N SER A 40 15.99 18.42 -4.00
CA SER A 40 15.77 18.69 -5.43
C SER A 40 15.45 17.42 -6.22
N GLY A 41 15.61 16.25 -5.60
CA GLY A 41 15.38 14.93 -6.20
C GLY A 41 14.05 14.29 -5.78
N SER A 42 14.08 12.99 -5.53
CA SER A 42 12.91 12.23 -5.12
C SER A 42 13.22 11.34 -3.92
N VAL A 43 12.34 11.32 -2.93
CA VAL A 43 12.37 10.36 -1.81
C VAL A 43 11.08 9.56 -1.83
N VAL A 44 11.18 8.24 -2.05
CA VAL A 44 10.02 7.42 -2.42
C VAL A 44 9.94 6.15 -1.58
N GLY A 45 8.82 5.97 -0.90
CA GLY A 45 8.49 4.73 -0.18
C GLY A 45 8.14 3.58 -1.13
N LYS A 46 8.33 2.35 -0.67
CA LYS A 46 7.96 1.14 -1.41
C LYS A 46 6.44 0.98 -1.48
N GLY A 47 5.90 0.68 -2.64
CA GLY A 47 4.48 0.30 -2.78
C GLY A 47 4.15 -1.01 -2.07
N GLY A 48 2.96 -1.11 -1.50
CA GLY A 48 2.42 -2.34 -0.92
C GLY A 48 2.26 -3.42 -1.98
N ALA A 49 2.67 -4.64 -1.67
CA ALA A 49 2.53 -5.76 -2.58
C ALA A 49 1.05 -6.12 -2.78
N ARG A 50 0.72 -6.65 -3.94
CA ARG A 50 -0.58 -7.28 -4.19
C ARG A 50 -0.76 -8.51 -3.30
N THR A 51 -1.99 -8.82 -2.99
CA THR A 51 -2.35 -10.07 -2.33
C THR A 51 -2.61 -11.18 -3.35
N GLY A 52 -2.36 -12.41 -2.94
CA GLY A 52 -2.70 -13.59 -3.72
C GLY A 52 -4.20 -13.90 -3.71
N ASN A 53 -4.58 -14.87 -4.52
CA ASN A 53 -5.95 -15.40 -4.60
C ASN A 53 -6.34 -16.11 -3.29
N ALA A 54 -7.61 -16.05 -2.93
CA ALA A 54 -8.15 -16.72 -1.75
C ALA A 54 -9.33 -17.61 -2.13
N THR A 55 -9.40 -18.82 -1.54
CA THR A 55 -10.53 -19.77 -1.69
C THR A 55 -11.65 -19.55 -0.67
N GLY A 56 -11.60 -18.45 0.06
CA GLY A 56 -12.56 -18.04 1.09
C GLY A 56 -12.57 -16.52 1.17
N ASN A 57 -12.38 -15.96 2.37
CA ASN A 57 -12.25 -14.52 2.52
C ASN A 57 -10.99 -14.02 1.81
N GLY A 58 -11.12 -12.93 1.08
CA GLY A 58 -10.00 -12.27 0.42
C GLY A 58 -8.98 -11.76 1.44
N SER A 59 -7.70 -11.89 1.12
CA SER A 59 -6.61 -11.37 1.96
C SER A 59 -6.52 -9.85 1.87
N ALA A 60 -6.15 -9.20 2.97
CA ALA A 60 -5.91 -7.76 2.99
C ALA A 60 -4.68 -7.37 2.16
N GLY A 61 -4.73 -6.22 1.48
CA GLY A 61 -3.58 -5.63 0.79
C GLY A 61 -2.47 -5.25 1.77
N ASN A 62 -1.23 -5.33 1.34
CA ASN A 62 -0.09 -4.91 2.16
C ASN A 62 0.01 -3.39 2.24
N ALA A 63 0.44 -2.88 3.39
CA ALA A 63 0.69 -1.44 3.54
C ALA A 63 1.85 -0.98 2.65
N GLY A 64 1.77 0.27 2.19
CA GLY A 64 2.87 0.98 1.55
C GLY A 64 3.93 1.42 2.58
N GLY A 65 5.18 1.52 2.15
CA GLY A 65 6.31 1.98 2.96
C GLY A 65 6.38 3.51 3.06
N HIS A 66 6.97 4.01 4.13
CA HIS A 66 7.19 5.44 4.32
C HIS A 66 8.33 5.96 3.42
N ALA A 67 8.26 7.22 2.98
CA ALA A 67 9.38 7.87 2.31
C ALA A 67 10.45 8.29 3.33
N MET A 68 10.06 9.01 4.36
CA MET A 68 10.98 9.47 5.41
C MET A 68 10.49 9.02 6.79
N SER A 69 11.42 8.72 7.70
CA SER A 69 11.16 8.54 9.12
C SER A 69 12.17 9.33 9.92
N MET A 70 11.70 10.08 10.90
CA MET A 70 12.51 11.01 11.70
C MET A 70 12.28 10.75 13.18
N GLN A 71 13.35 10.80 13.96
CA GLN A 71 13.33 10.63 15.39
C GLN A 71 14.34 11.56 16.05
N ASP A 72 13.97 12.14 17.20
CA ASP A 72 14.81 12.94 18.08
C ASP A 72 15.64 14.02 17.35
N VAL A 73 14.95 14.83 16.53
CA VAL A 73 15.59 15.84 15.68
C VAL A 73 14.73 17.09 15.51
N THR A 74 15.38 18.25 15.46
CA THR A 74 14.79 19.48 14.90
C THR A 74 15.14 19.53 13.42
N VAL A 75 14.14 19.44 12.53
CA VAL A 75 14.36 19.33 11.08
C VAL A 75 13.66 20.42 10.30
N THR A 76 14.38 21.02 9.36
CA THR A 76 13.83 21.86 8.28
C THR A 76 13.96 21.12 6.96
N ILE A 77 12.85 20.88 6.29
CA ILE A 77 12.80 20.22 4.99
C ILE A 77 12.40 21.25 3.94
N ASN A 78 13.31 21.52 3.02
CA ASN A 78 13.08 22.34 1.84
C ASN A 78 12.83 21.41 0.64
N ASN A 79 11.58 21.13 0.32
CA ASN A 79 11.19 20.36 -0.85
C ASN A 79 11.01 21.32 -2.03
N LEU A 80 12.03 21.39 -2.89
CA LEU A 80 12.13 22.37 -3.95
C LEU A 80 11.21 22.05 -5.14
N SER A 81 11.05 23.00 -6.05
CA SER A 81 10.21 22.82 -7.25
C SER A 81 10.69 21.61 -8.08
N GLY A 82 9.76 20.75 -8.46
CA GLY A 82 10.05 19.51 -9.19
C GLY A 82 10.46 18.32 -8.32
N ALA A 83 10.86 18.56 -7.07
CA ALA A 83 11.20 17.49 -6.13
C ALA A 83 9.98 16.74 -5.60
N LYS A 84 10.20 15.51 -5.11
CA LYS A 84 9.12 14.62 -4.65
C LYS A 84 9.46 13.98 -3.29
N ILE A 85 8.49 13.96 -2.40
CA ILE A 85 8.50 13.16 -1.17
C ILE A 85 7.21 12.35 -1.16
N GLN A 86 7.28 11.05 -1.42
CA GLN A 86 6.11 10.24 -1.70
C GLN A 86 6.13 8.94 -0.89
N GLY A 87 5.17 8.77 0.01
CA GLY A 87 4.88 7.49 0.64
C GLY A 87 4.39 6.49 -0.41
N GLY A 88 4.72 5.22 -0.27
CA GLY A 88 4.23 4.16 -1.14
C GLY A 88 2.72 3.97 -1.01
N GLY A 89 2.04 3.66 -2.09
CA GLY A 89 0.62 3.32 -2.07
C GLY A 89 0.37 1.95 -1.43
N GLY A 90 -0.77 1.75 -0.80
CA GLY A 90 -1.18 0.45 -0.29
C GLY A 90 -1.54 -0.54 -1.39
N GLY A 91 -1.32 -1.83 -1.18
CA GLY A 91 -1.81 -2.87 -2.08
C GLY A 91 -3.33 -3.02 -2.02
N GLY A 92 -3.97 -3.40 -3.11
CA GLY A 92 -5.40 -3.72 -3.15
C GLY A 92 -5.72 -5.03 -2.41
N GLY A 93 -6.89 -5.13 -1.82
CA GLY A 93 -7.40 -6.36 -1.23
C GLY A 93 -7.80 -7.39 -2.28
N ALA A 94 -7.63 -8.68 -1.98
CA ALA A 94 -8.09 -9.76 -2.85
C ALA A 94 -9.62 -9.84 -2.87
N GLY A 95 -10.19 -10.32 -3.97
CA GLY A 95 -11.60 -10.68 -4.04
C GLY A 95 -11.92 -11.89 -3.17
N GLY A 96 -13.16 -12.00 -2.72
CA GLY A 96 -13.65 -13.19 -2.01
C GLY A 96 -13.79 -14.38 -2.96
N GLY A 97 -13.44 -15.57 -2.50
CA GLY A 97 -13.66 -16.84 -3.19
C GLY A 97 -14.94 -17.53 -2.73
N THR A 98 -15.38 -18.55 -3.46
CA THR A 98 -16.48 -19.41 -3.09
C THR A 98 -16.01 -20.84 -2.92
N ARG A 99 -16.65 -21.56 -2.01
CA ARG A 99 -16.51 -23.02 -1.88
C ARG A 99 -17.79 -23.68 -2.34
N ASP A 100 -17.65 -24.76 -3.09
CA ASP A 100 -18.76 -25.62 -3.38
C ASP A 100 -19.00 -26.63 -2.24
N ARG A 101 -20.25 -26.81 -1.83
CA ARG A 101 -20.61 -27.95 -1.00
C ARG A 101 -20.91 -29.10 -1.93
N GLY A 102 -20.06 -30.14 -1.87
CA GLY A 102 -20.41 -31.41 -2.49
C GLY A 102 -21.76 -31.89 -2.00
N SER A 103 -22.56 -32.36 -2.93
CA SER A 103 -23.74 -33.21 -2.82
C SER A 103 -24.58 -33.13 -1.53
N ALA A 104 -25.67 -32.39 -1.58
CA ALA A 104 -26.88 -32.82 -0.86
C ALA A 104 -27.76 -33.55 -1.86
N VAL A 105 -27.96 -34.82 -1.64
CA VAL A 105 -28.90 -35.68 -2.40
C VAL A 105 -30.30 -35.35 -1.90
N ASP A 106 -31.00 -34.48 -2.57
CA ASP A 106 -32.46 -34.39 -2.49
C ASP A 106 -32.98 -34.13 -3.90
N GLY A 107 -33.56 -35.11 -4.40
CA GLY A 107 -34.58 -35.32 -5.44
C GLY A 107 -34.71 -34.45 -6.65
N GLU A 108 -34.20 -33.22 -6.75
CA GLU A 108 -34.35 -32.37 -7.94
C GLU A 108 -33.24 -31.32 -8.06
N GLY A 109 -32.06 -31.76 -8.39
CA GLY A 109 -30.98 -30.84 -8.71
C GLY A 109 -29.63 -31.27 -8.14
N VAL A 110 -28.93 -32.09 -8.90
CA VAL A 110 -27.60 -32.58 -8.53
C VAL A 110 -26.63 -31.42 -8.54
N CYS A 111 -26.20 -30.95 -7.35
CA CYS A 111 -25.00 -30.19 -7.24
C CYS A 111 -23.82 -31.14 -7.48
N GLN A 112 -23.30 -31.17 -8.69
CA GLN A 112 -22.07 -31.93 -8.99
C GLN A 112 -20.88 -31.33 -8.22
N ASP A 113 -19.97 -32.23 -7.79
CA ASP A 113 -18.72 -31.91 -7.12
C ASP A 113 -18.05 -30.64 -7.72
N GLY A 114 -18.10 -29.60 -6.95
CA GLY A 114 -17.74 -28.32 -7.44
C GLY A 114 -16.31 -27.94 -7.14
N SER A 115 -15.69 -27.33 -8.10
CA SER A 115 -14.39 -26.71 -7.96
C SER A 115 -14.47 -25.52 -7.00
N ASN A 116 -13.51 -25.41 -6.09
CA ASN A 116 -13.30 -24.19 -5.33
C ASN A 116 -12.92 -23.07 -6.30
N PHE A 117 -13.64 -21.96 -6.27
CA PHE A 117 -13.30 -20.79 -7.06
C PHE A 117 -12.53 -19.80 -6.21
N THR A 118 -11.38 -19.40 -6.71
CA THR A 118 -10.54 -18.40 -6.04
C THR A 118 -10.93 -16.99 -6.44
N GLY A 119 -10.98 -16.08 -5.49
CA GLY A 119 -11.17 -14.66 -5.76
C GLY A 119 -9.96 -14.06 -6.48
N ALA A 120 -10.15 -12.94 -7.14
CA ALA A 120 -9.09 -12.26 -7.90
C ALA A 120 -8.00 -11.67 -6.99
N SER A 121 -6.75 -11.66 -7.47
CA SER A 121 -5.61 -11.05 -6.75
C SER A 121 -5.70 -9.53 -6.75
N GLY A 122 -5.36 -8.89 -5.64
CA GLY A 122 -5.30 -7.43 -5.51
C GLY A 122 -4.26 -6.77 -6.43
N GLY A 123 -4.43 -5.49 -6.74
CA GLY A 123 -3.45 -4.68 -7.45
C GLY A 123 -2.28 -4.27 -6.53
N ALA A 124 -1.08 -4.10 -7.06
CA ALA A 124 0.05 -3.55 -6.31
C ALA A 124 -0.05 -2.03 -6.17
N GLY A 125 0.35 -1.48 -5.02
CA GLY A 125 0.42 -0.04 -4.81
C GLY A 125 1.56 0.63 -5.58
N ALA A 126 1.42 1.93 -5.87
CA ALA A 126 2.48 2.73 -6.47
C ALA A 126 3.69 2.83 -5.55
N GLY A 127 4.87 2.81 -6.13
CA GLY A 127 6.15 2.88 -5.42
C GLY A 127 7.32 2.80 -6.39
N THR A 128 8.52 2.55 -5.89
CA THR A 128 9.71 2.47 -6.73
C THR A 128 9.67 1.40 -7.82
N ALA A 129 8.93 0.31 -7.58
CA ALA A 129 8.75 -0.74 -8.59
C ALA A 129 7.64 -0.43 -9.60
N ASN A 130 6.66 0.40 -9.20
CA ASN A 130 5.49 0.76 -10.00
C ASN A 130 5.26 2.25 -9.87
N ALA A 131 5.51 3.01 -10.92
CA ALA A 131 5.30 4.47 -10.95
C ALA A 131 3.82 4.85 -10.75
N THR A 132 2.91 3.93 -11.04
CA THR A 132 1.46 4.06 -10.85
C THR A 132 0.92 2.82 -10.15
N ALA A 133 -0.21 2.95 -9.48
CA ALA A 133 -0.92 1.82 -8.90
C ALA A 133 -1.37 0.83 -9.99
N ALA A 134 -1.27 -0.46 -9.69
CA ALA A 134 -1.82 -1.48 -10.57
C ALA A 134 -3.34 -1.59 -10.38
N ALA A 135 -4.07 -1.75 -11.49
CA ALA A 135 -5.49 -2.03 -11.43
C ALA A 135 -5.76 -3.36 -10.70
N GLY A 136 -6.92 -3.46 -10.06
CA GLY A 136 -7.44 -4.73 -9.58
C GLY A 136 -7.82 -5.63 -10.76
N SER A 137 -7.82 -6.94 -10.53
CA SER A 137 -8.28 -7.90 -11.52
C SER A 137 -9.81 -8.09 -11.43
N ALA A 138 -10.45 -8.28 -12.57
CA ALA A 138 -11.84 -8.75 -12.60
C ALA A 138 -11.92 -10.20 -12.07
N SER A 139 -13.10 -10.64 -11.66
CA SER A 139 -13.31 -12.03 -11.30
C SER A 139 -13.28 -12.92 -12.55
N ASP A 140 -12.52 -14.00 -12.51
CA ASP A 140 -12.38 -14.93 -13.64
C ASP A 140 -13.63 -15.79 -13.90
N ASN A 141 -14.59 -15.79 -13.00
CA ASN A 141 -15.74 -16.70 -13.01
C ASN A 141 -17.10 -16.03 -12.82
N GLY A 142 -17.28 -14.87 -13.41
CA GLY A 142 -18.56 -14.15 -13.39
C GLY A 142 -18.99 -13.76 -11.96
N SER A 143 -20.26 -13.98 -11.63
CA SER A 143 -20.84 -13.59 -10.33
C SER A 143 -20.44 -14.47 -9.15
N ASN A 144 -19.67 -15.52 -9.36
CA ASN A 144 -19.33 -16.50 -8.32
C ASN A 144 -18.11 -16.14 -7.47
N THR A 145 -17.26 -15.23 -7.94
CA THR A 145 -16.09 -14.77 -7.21
C THR A 145 -16.04 -13.24 -7.19
N GLY A 146 -15.44 -12.68 -6.14
CA GLY A 146 -15.30 -11.24 -6.02
C GLY A 146 -14.16 -10.69 -6.87
N ALA A 147 -14.34 -9.51 -7.45
CA ALA A 147 -13.27 -8.73 -8.05
C ALA A 147 -12.31 -8.21 -6.96
N SER A 148 -11.05 -8.03 -7.30
CA SER A 148 -10.08 -7.45 -6.37
C SER A 148 -10.08 -5.92 -6.40
N GLY A 149 -9.56 -5.32 -5.33
CA GLY A 149 -9.29 -3.88 -5.27
C GLY A 149 -8.04 -3.51 -6.06
N ALA A 150 -8.02 -2.30 -6.60
CA ALA A 150 -6.82 -1.71 -7.17
C ALA A 150 -5.82 -1.34 -6.06
N GLY A 151 -4.53 -1.27 -6.38
CA GLY A 151 -3.54 -0.64 -5.53
C GLY A 151 -3.80 0.86 -5.39
N GLY A 152 -3.28 1.47 -4.32
CA GLY A 152 -3.32 2.92 -4.13
C GLY A 152 -2.17 3.61 -4.87
N ASP A 153 -2.41 4.82 -5.34
CA ASP A 153 -1.34 5.71 -5.80
C ASP A 153 -0.43 6.14 -4.65
N PHE A 154 0.64 6.89 -4.95
CA PHE A 154 1.54 7.41 -3.92
C PHE A 154 0.78 8.11 -2.81
N GLY A 155 1.03 7.69 -1.57
CA GLY A 155 0.37 8.24 -0.39
C GLY A 155 -1.12 7.92 -0.26
N ALA A 156 -1.68 7.04 -1.09
CA ALA A 156 -3.06 6.59 -1.04
C ALA A 156 -3.18 5.13 -0.59
N ALA A 157 -4.24 4.81 0.12
CA ALA A 157 -4.57 3.42 0.47
C ALA A 157 -5.01 2.63 -0.76
N GLY A 158 -4.80 1.33 -0.75
CA GLY A 158 -5.38 0.44 -1.75
C GLY A 158 -6.89 0.31 -1.59
N ALA A 159 -7.57 -0.05 -2.65
CA ALA A 159 -9.00 -0.32 -2.63
C ALA A 159 -9.32 -1.69 -2.02
N ASN A 160 -10.49 -1.82 -1.45
CA ASN A 160 -10.98 -3.12 -0.96
C ASN A 160 -11.34 -4.05 -2.12
N GLY A 161 -11.15 -5.34 -1.93
CA GLY A 161 -11.73 -6.35 -2.79
C GLY A 161 -13.25 -6.49 -2.56
N VAL A 162 -13.94 -7.05 -3.53
CA VAL A 162 -15.38 -7.33 -3.46
C VAL A 162 -15.59 -8.74 -2.93
N GLY A 163 -16.61 -8.93 -2.12
CA GLY A 163 -17.02 -10.26 -1.67
C GLY A 163 -17.58 -11.10 -2.83
N ALA A 164 -17.48 -12.41 -2.71
CA ALA A 164 -18.15 -13.34 -3.62
C ALA A 164 -19.65 -13.28 -3.44
N ASN A 165 -20.41 -13.43 -4.52
CA ASN A 165 -21.87 -13.50 -4.50
C ASN A 165 -22.32 -14.76 -5.26
N ALA A 166 -22.21 -15.90 -4.61
CA ALA A 166 -22.61 -17.16 -5.19
C ALA A 166 -24.09 -17.46 -4.93
N THR A 167 -24.77 -17.99 -5.93
CA THR A 167 -26.17 -18.44 -5.86
C THR A 167 -26.26 -19.94 -6.15
N GLY A 168 -27.30 -20.58 -5.66
CA GLY A 168 -27.55 -22.00 -5.86
C GLY A 168 -26.79 -22.89 -4.87
N CYS A 169 -26.21 -23.99 -5.35
CA CYS A 169 -25.48 -24.96 -4.55
C CYS A 169 -24.16 -24.50 -3.96
N LYS A 170 -23.75 -23.26 -4.23
CA LYS A 170 -22.50 -22.67 -3.74
C LYS A 170 -22.72 -22.03 -2.39
N VAL A 171 -21.99 -22.50 -1.41
CA VAL A 171 -22.02 -21.98 -0.03
C VAL A 171 -20.66 -21.45 0.36
N ASN A 172 -20.66 -20.49 1.26
CA ASN A 172 -19.53 -19.67 1.71
C ASN A 172 -19.10 -18.61 0.68
N ASN A 173 -19.86 -17.53 0.66
CA ASN A 173 -19.43 -16.30 0.02
C ASN A 173 -18.31 -15.68 0.86
N GLY A 174 -17.08 -15.81 0.40
CA GLY A 174 -15.95 -15.13 1.04
C GLY A 174 -16.10 -13.62 0.94
N ALA A 175 -15.86 -12.91 2.04
CA ALA A 175 -15.75 -11.44 2.00
C ALA A 175 -14.53 -11.00 1.20
N GLY A 176 -14.60 -9.84 0.56
CA GLY A 176 -13.41 -9.22 -0.04
C GLY A 176 -12.41 -8.77 1.03
N GLY A 177 -11.13 -8.83 0.72
CA GLY A 177 -10.06 -8.33 1.59
C GLY A 177 -10.04 -6.81 1.62
N THR A 178 -9.59 -6.22 2.71
CA THR A 178 -9.39 -4.76 2.82
C THR A 178 -8.17 -4.33 2.02
N GLY A 179 -8.18 -3.10 1.49
CA GLY A 179 -6.99 -2.50 0.91
C GLY A 179 -5.93 -2.20 1.97
N GLY A 180 -4.66 -2.24 1.60
CA GLY A 180 -3.54 -1.88 2.45
C GLY A 180 -3.49 -0.37 2.71
N ALA A 181 -3.00 0.02 3.88
CA ALA A 181 -2.81 1.44 4.21
C ALA A 181 -1.74 2.10 3.34
N ALA A 182 -1.85 3.40 3.13
CA ALA A 182 -0.80 4.20 2.50
C ALA A 182 0.44 4.32 3.40
N GLY A 183 1.61 4.40 2.79
CA GLY A 183 2.81 4.89 3.45
C GLY A 183 2.76 6.40 3.67
N LYS A 184 3.38 6.89 4.74
CA LYS A 184 3.53 8.33 4.99
C LYS A 184 4.63 8.93 4.14
N ALA A 185 4.45 10.17 3.67
CA ALA A 185 5.52 10.95 3.07
C ALA A 185 6.60 11.24 4.13
N ILE A 186 6.19 11.69 5.29
CA ILE A 186 7.08 11.95 6.44
C ILE A 186 6.44 11.32 7.68
N ARG A 187 7.17 10.47 8.37
CA ARG A 187 6.77 9.88 9.64
C ARG A 187 7.63 10.49 10.75
N ALA A 188 7.01 11.27 11.62
CA ALA A 188 7.60 11.65 12.88
C ALA A 188 7.35 10.56 13.92
N VAL A 189 8.40 10.05 14.57
CA VAL A 189 8.29 8.97 15.57
C VAL A 189 8.17 9.58 16.97
N SER A 190 9.23 10.23 17.45
CA SER A 190 9.27 10.89 18.76
C SER A 190 10.31 12.01 18.74
N GLY A 191 10.15 13.01 19.62
CA GLY A 191 11.14 14.08 19.80
C GLY A 191 11.40 14.92 18.54
N VAL A 192 10.44 14.97 17.58
CA VAL A 192 10.62 15.66 16.29
C VAL A 192 9.96 17.01 16.33
N SER A 193 10.75 18.08 16.04
CA SER A 193 10.23 19.40 15.66
C SER A 193 10.48 19.60 14.17
N GLN A 194 9.40 19.66 13.37
CA GLN A 194 9.48 19.67 11.91
C GLN A 194 8.96 20.97 11.29
N THR A 195 9.72 21.54 10.38
CA THR A 195 9.29 22.60 9.46
C THR A 195 9.39 22.09 8.02
N LEU A 196 8.30 22.13 7.28
CA LEU A 196 8.24 21.73 5.88
C LEU A 196 7.97 22.94 4.98
N ASN A 197 8.98 23.33 4.22
CA ASN A 197 8.90 24.33 3.16
C ASN A 197 8.69 23.58 1.83
N ASN A 198 7.47 23.57 1.30
CA ASN A 198 7.13 22.74 0.15
C ASN A 198 6.80 23.58 -1.09
N SER A 199 7.62 23.46 -2.13
CA SER A 199 7.37 23.96 -3.48
C SER A 199 7.27 22.83 -4.51
N GLY A 200 7.49 21.58 -4.10
CA GLY A 200 7.43 20.37 -4.90
C GLY A 200 6.16 19.56 -4.67
N THR A 201 6.28 18.24 -4.80
CA THR A 201 5.17 17.29 -4.56
C THR A 201 5.39 16.56 -3.25
N VAL A 202 4.37 16.53 -2.40
CA VAL A 202 4.31 15.67 -1.21
C VAL A 202 3.05 14.81 -1.30
N ALA A 203 3.21 13.49 -1.28
CA ALA A 203 2.08 12.56 -1.34
C ALA A 203 2.12 11.60 -0.15
N GLY A 204 1.08 11.63 0.66
CA GLY A 204 0.95 10.92 1.93
C GLY A 204 1.00 11.85 3.15
N ALA A 205 0.65 11.31 4.31
CA ALA A 205 0.67 12.08 5.56
C ALA A 205 2.08 12.56 5.96
N THR A 206 2.13 13.69 6.68
CA THR A 206 3.37 14.35 7.13
C THR A 206 3.46 14.44 8.66
N SER A 207 3.06 13.40 9.36
CA SER A 207 3.04 13.35 10.84
C SER A 207 3.35 11.95 11.37
#